data_8bf6238cd54ae69dc6e659591dfc406e
#
_entry.id   8bf6238cd54ae69dc6e659591dfc406e
#
_cell.length_a   1.000
_cell.length_b   1.000
_cell.length_c   1.000
_cell.angle_alpha   90.00
_cell.angle_beta   90.00
_cell.angle_gamma   90.00
#
_symmetry.space_group_name_H-M   'P 1'
#
loop_
_entity.id
_entity.type
_entity.pdbx_description
1 polymer ?
#
loop_
_entity_poly.entity_id
_entity_poly.type
_entity_poly.pdbx_seq_one_letter_code
_entity_poly.pdbx_strand_id
1 'polypeptide(L)'
;IRTSEWLPTFPLHGHIYYAFGWEQPVWIHPSIFLKPDGKGKMSKRDTDALLEEGKSIFLGDFDKMGYLPEAVINWAALIGWSYDDKTEFFTLEDLVEKFSVEKLNPSPAAINFSKLDHFNGLHIRALSVDDLAERIRPFFVQAGYQINDDEKLRQVAEVLQIRLGN
;
A
#
# COMPACT_ATOMS: atom_id res chain seq x y z
N ILE A 1 15.88 -8.38 -6.30
CA ILE A 1 14.79 -8.75 -5.36
C ILE A 1 13.88 -9.76 -6.01
N ARG A 2 13.53 -10.85 -5.31
CA ARG A 2 12.59 -11.92 -5.69
C ARG A 2 11.93 -12.46 -4.43
N THR A 3 10.67 -12.90 -4.53
CA THR A 3 10.00 -13.54 -3.40
C THR A 3 10.66 -14.87 -3.04
N SER A 4 10.47 -15.33 -1.81
CA SER A 4 11.09 -16.56 -1.26
C SER A 4 10.78 -17.83 -2.07
N GLU A 5 9.73 -17.85 -2.87
CA GLU A 5 9.41 -18.95 -3.80
C GLU A 5 10.47 -19.17 -4.89
N TRP A 6 11.34 -18.19 -5.13
CA TRP A 6 12.45 -18.28 -6.10
C TRP A 6 13.75 -18.84 -5.50
N LEU A 7 13.79 -19.10 -4.19
CA LEU A 7 14.97 -19.67 -3.51
C LEU A 7 15.45 -20.98 -4.14
N PRO A 8 14.58 -21.94 -4.57
CA PRO A 8 15.05 -23.17 -5.20
C PRO A 8 15.82 -22.96 -6.51
N THR A 9 15.53 -21.86 -7.24
CA THR A 9 16.21 -21.53 -8.52
C THR A 9 17.32 -20.50 -8.33
N PHE A 10 17.53 -20.00 -7.11
CA PHE A 10 18.56 -18.99 -6.81
C PHE A 10 19.98 -19.40 -7.24
N PRO A 11 20.44 -20.66 -7.07
CA PRO A 11 21.76 -21.07 -7.51
C PRO A 11 22.02 -20.83 -9.01
N LEU A 12 20.98 -20.96 -9.85
CA LEU A 12 21.09 -20.70 -11.30
C LEU A 12 21.43 -19.24 -11.58
N HIS A 13 20.82 -18.30 -10.84
CA HIS A 13 21.13 -16.87 -10.97
C HIS A 13 22.59 -16.58 -10.58
N GLY A 14 23.08 -17.16 -9.49
CA GLY A 14 24.47 -17.04 -9.07
C GLY A 14 25.44 -17.59 -10.12
N HIS A 15 25.12 -18.75 -10.71
CA HIS A 15 25.93 -19.33 -11.78
C HIS A 15 26.01 -18.48 -13.06
N ILE A 16 24.89 -17.77 -13.41
CA ILE A 16 24.92 -16.85 -14.57
C ILE A 16 25.89 -15.71 -14.30
N TYR A 17 25.83 -15.06 -13.13
CA TYR A 17 26.78 -14.00 -12.76
C TYR A 17 28.23 -14.51 -12.80
N TYR A 18 28.48 -15.69 -12.25
CA TYR A 18 29.81 -16.31 -12.28
C TYR A 18 30.29 -16.58 -13.70
N ALA A 19 29.46 -17.15 -14.58
CA ALA A 19 29.81 -17.48 -15.95
C ALA A 19 30.18 -16.25 -16.80
N PHE A 20 29.54 -15.10 -16.51
CA PHE A 20 29.83 -13.83 -17.19
C PHE A 20 30.94 -13.02 -16.51
N GLY A 21 31.49 -13.49 -15.39
CA GLY A 21 32.48 -12.75 -14.61
C GLY A 21 31.94 -11.47 -13.98
N TRP A 22 30.63 -11.40 -13.74
CA TRP A 22 29.97 -10.23 -13.13
C TRP A 22 30.02 -10.30 -11.61
N GLU A 23 30.13 -9.12 -10.99
CA GLU A 23 29.96 -8.98 -9.56
C GLU A 23 28.50 -9.30 -9.17
N GLN A 24 28.30 -10.09 -8.13
CA GLN A 24 26.96 -10.45 -7.67
C GLN A 24 26.33 -9.27 -6.93
N PRO A 25 25.05 -8.95 -7.21
CA PRO A 25 24.33 -7.94 -6.45
C PRO A 25 23.94 -8.46 -5.06
N VAL A 26 23.46 -7.56 -4.22
CA VAL A 26 22.78 -7.95 -2.97
C VAL A 26 21.46 -8.64 -3.31
N TRP A 27 21.29 -9.85 -2.80
CA TRP A 27 20.10 -10.67 -3.02
C TRP A 27 19.14 -10.52 -1.85
N ILE A 28 17.89 -10.16 -2.16
CA ILE A 28 16.82 -10.00 -1.16
C ILE A 28 15.66 -10.90 -1.56
N HIS A 29 15.24 -11.76 -0.64
CA HIS A 29 14.11 -12.67 -0.80
C HIS A 29 13.02 -12.37 0.24
N PRO A 30 12.15 -11.35 0.00
CA PRO A 30 11.03 -11.09 0.88
C PRO A 30 10.03 -12.25 0.86
N SER A 31 9.22 -12.33 1.92
CA SER A 31 8.18 -13.34 2.04
C SER A 31 7.08 -13.16 0.98
N ILE A 32 6.28 -14.21 0.78
CA ILE A 32 5.07 -14.16 -0.04
C ILE A 32 3.92 -13.53 0.75
N PHE A 33 2.98 -12.92 0.02
CA PHE A 33 1.72 -12.45 0.60
C PHE A 33 0.71 -13.60 0.66
N LEU A 34 0.09 -13.74 1.82
CA LEU A 34 -1.00 -14.68 2.01
C LEU A 34 -2.36 -13.99 1.79
N LYS A 35 -3.38 -14.78 1.51
CA LYS A 35 -4.77 -14.35 1.49
C LYS A 35 -5.17 -13.73 2.83
N PRO A 36 -6.25 -12.92 2.89
CA PRO A 36 -6.70 -12.30 4.13
C PRO A 36 -7.01 -13.30 5.26
N ASP A 37 -7.43 -14.51 4.91
CA ASP A 37 -7.67 -15.61 5.86
C ASP A 37 -6.38 -16.33 6.33
N GLY A 38 -5.22 -15.90 5.83
CA GLY A 38 -3.92 -16.51 6.10
C GLY A 38 -3.69 -17.87 5.41
N LYS A 39 -4.63 -18.35 4.59
CA LYS A 39 -4.58 -19.68 3.97
C LYS A 39 -4.14 -19.64 2.52
N GLY A 40 -2.88 -19.89 2.29
CA GLY A 40 -2.32 -19.95 0.95
C GLY A 40 -1.90 -18.59 0.39
N LYS A 41 -1.12 -18.66 -0.69
CA LYS A 41 -0.57 -17.49 -1.38
C LYS A 41 -1.68 -16.69 -2.04
N MET A 42 -1.62 -15.36 -1.90
CA MET A 42 -2.45 -14.44 -2.69
C MET A 42 -2.09 -14.55 -4.17
N SER A 43 -3.09 -14.61 -5.01
CA SER A 43 -2.91 -14.72 -6.45
C SER A 43 -3.88 -13.82 -7.21
N LYS A 44 -3.56 -13.54 -8.49
CA LYS A 44 -4.46 -12.80 -9.37
C LYS A 44 -5.83 -13.47 -9.59
N ARG A 45 -5.94 -14.78 -9.34
CA ARG A 45 -7.21 -15.53 -9.46
C ARG A 45 -8.18 -15.24 -8.32
N ASP A 46 -7.68 -14.67 -7.23
CA ASP A 46 -8.49 -14.31 -6.06
C ASP A 46 -9.15 -12.93 -6.24
N THR A 47 -8.87 -12.23 -7.35
CA THR A 47 -9.27 -10.83 -7.55
C THR A 47 -10.77 -10.68 -7.70
N ASP A 48 -11.44 -11.58 -8.44
CA ASP A 48 -12.88 -11.45 -8.68
C ASP A 48 -13.68 -11.50 -7.37
N ALA A 49 -13.32 -12.44 -6.49
CA ALA A 49 -13.94 -12.53 -5.16
C ALA A 49 -13.64 -11.30 -4.27
N LEU A 50 -12.43 -10.73 -4.37
CA LEU A 50 -12.09 -9.51 -3.65
C LEU A 50 -12.86 -8.29 -4.16
N LEU A 51 -13.04 -8.18 -5.49
CA LEU A 51 -13.81 -7.07 -6.09
C LEU A 51 -15.29 -7.11 -5.69
N GLU A 52 -15.88 -8.30 -5.56
CA GLU A 52 -17.24 -8.45 -5.01
C GLU A 52 -17.35 -7.94 -3.56
N GLU A 53 -16.24 -7.99 -2.81
CA GLU A 53 -16.15 -7.43 -1.46
C GLU A 53 -15.70 -5.95 -1.43
N GLY A 54 -15.56 -5.30 -2.58
CA GLY A 54 -15.03 -3.94 -2.68
C GLY A 54 -13.54 -3.82 -2.35
N LYS A 55 -12.76 -4.87 -2.59
CA LYS A 55 -11.32 -4.93 -2.34
C LYS A 55 -10.56 -5.24 -3.61
N SER A 56 -9.29 -4.85 -3.69
CA SER A 56 -8.39 -5.18 -4.80
C SER A 56 -6.96 -5.39 -4.33
N ILE A 57 -6.16 -6.03 -5.19
CA ILE A 57 -4.70 -6.16 -5.03
C ILE A 57 -3.94 -5.42 -6.15
N PHE A 58 -4.65 -4.73 -7.03
CA PHE A 58 -4.05 -3.97 -8.12
C PHE A 58 -3.94 -2.49 -7.75
N LEU A 59 -2.77 -1.91 -7.95
CA LEU A 59 -2.52 -0.50 -7.62
C LEU A 59 -3.49 0.46 -8.32
N GLY A 60 -3.81 0.19 -9.60
CA GLY A 60 -4.72 1.04 -10.37
C GLY A 60 -6.18 1.04 -9.88
N ASP A 61 -6.55 0.08 -9.04
CA ASP A 61 -7.88 0.04 -8.44
C ASP A 61 -7.93 0.84 -7.14
N PHE A 62 -6.84 0.91 -6.39
CA PHE A 62 -6.80 1.68 -5.13
C PHE A 62 -7.11 3.16 -5.36
N ASP A 63 -6.59 3.76 -6.43
CA ASP A 63 -6.91 5.13 -6.82
C ASP A 63 -8.41 5.32 -7.08
N LYS A 64 -9.01 4.42 -7.87
CA LYS A 64 -10.46 4.44 -8.17
C LYS A 64 -11.33 4.21 -6.93
N MET A 65 -10.81 3.47 -5.94
CA MET A 65 -11.47 3.22 -4.66
C MET A 65 -11.30 4.37 -3.66
N GLY A 66 -10.51 5.40 -3.99
CA GLY A 66 -10.28 6.56 -3.14
C GLY A 66 -9.20 6.38 -2.07
N TYR A 67 -8.33 5.38 -2.21
CA TYR A 67 -7.16 5.26 -1.34
C TYR A 67 -6.09 6.28 -1.73
N LEU A 68 -5.56 6.97 -0.73
CA LEU A 68 -4.43 7.88 -0.92
C LEU A 68 -3.15 7.09 -1.22
N PRO A 69 -2.30 7.52 -2.18
CA PRO A 69 -1.02 6.87 -2.45
C PRO A 69 -0.15 6.71 -1.21
N GLU A 70 -0.13 7.71 -0.35
CA GLU A 70 0.60 7.72 0.93
C GLU A 70 0.14 6.59 1.86
N ALA A 71 -1.17 6.37 1.95
CA ALA A 71 -1.74 5.30 2.75
C ALA A 71 -1.40 3.92 2.20
N VAL A 72 -1.47 3.76 0.87
CA VAL A 72 -1.10 2.50 0.20
C VAL A 72 0.38 2.18 0.40
N ILE A 73 1.27 3.18 0.28
CA ILE A 73 2.71 3.02 0.51
C ILE A 73 2.98 2.64 1.97
N ASN A 74 2.37 3.33 2.93
CA ASN A 74 2.52 3.03 4.36
C ASN A 74 2.05 1.60 4.66
N TRP A 75 0.87 1.22 4.19
CA TRP A 75 0.34 -0.13 4.35
C TRP A 75 1.23 -1.19 3.71
N ALA A 76 1.66 -0.98 2.46
CA ALA A 76 2.50 -1.92 1.73
C ALA A 76 3.87 -2.12 2.40
N ALA A 77 4.47 -1.07 2.93
CA ALA A 77 5.73 -1.15 3.66
C ALA A 77 5.61 -2.09 4.87
N LEU A 78 4.49 -2.03 5.60
CA LEU A 78 4.27 -2.85 6.80
C LEU A 78 3.88 -4.31 6.50
N ILE A 79 3.66 -4.66 5.23
CA ILE A 79 3.48 -6.07 4.85
C ILE A 79 4.86 -6.75 4.73
N GLY A 80 5.50 -7.02 5.83
CA GLY A 80 6.78 -7.72 5.86
C GLY A 80 7.96 -6.87 6.31
N TRP A 81 7.70 -5.67 6.82
CA TRP A 81 8.68 -4.83 7.49
C TRP A 81 8.06 -4.19 8.73
N SER A 82 8.86 -3.92 9.74
CA SER A 82 8.46 -3.14 10.91
C SER A 82 9.62 -2.26 11.37
N TYR A 83 9.31 -1.03 11.74
CA TYR A 83 10.30 -0.13 12.35
C TYR A 83 10.58 -0.52 13.81
N ASP A 84 9.51 -0.68 14.55
CA ASP A 84 9.47 -1.15 15.94
C ASP A 84 8.13 -1.87 16.20
N ASP A 85 7.85 -2.23 17.46
CA ASP A 85 6.64 -2.98 17.84
C ASP A 85 5.38 -2.09 17.96
N LYS A 86 5.47 -0.78 17.71
CA LYS A 86 4.41 0.18 18.03
C LYS A 86 4.08 1.16 16.90
N THR A 87 5.10 1.60 16.16
CA THR A 87 4.94 2.64 15.14
C THR A 87 4.43 2.03 13.85
N GLU A 88 3.27 2.46 13.42
CA GLU A 88 2.62 1.97 12.20
C GLU A 88 2.27 3.09 11.21
N PHE A 89 2.19 4.34 11.67
CA PHE A 89 1.95 5.48 10.79
C PHE A 89 3.26 6.10 10.34
N PHE A 90 3.47 6.16 9.02
CA PHE A 90 4.66 6.69 8.38
C PHE A 90 4.28 7.56 7.20
N THR A 91 4.88 8.73 7.08
CA THR A 91 4.92 9.48 5.83
C THR A 91 5.93 8.85 4.87
N LEU A 92 5.97 9.31 3.62
CA LEU A 92 6.98 8.85 2.67
C LEU A 92 8.39 9.22 3.14
N GLU A 93 8.56 10.42 3.70
CA GLU A 93 9.82 10.91 4.27
C GLU A 93 10.26 10.03 5.44
N ASP A 94 9.34 9.68 6.34
CA ASP A 94 9.61 8.75 7.43
C ASP A 94 10.09 7.40 6.91
N LEU A 95 9.44 6.85 5.88
CA LEU A 95 9.84 5.57 5.29
C LEU A 95 11.22 5.66 4.64
N VAL A 96 11.53 6.75 3.92
CA VAL A 96 12.85 6.95 3.31
C VAL A 96 13.94 7.01 4.38
N GLU A 97 13.68 7.65 5.51
CA GLU A 97 14.65 7.78 6.61
C GLU A 97 14.80 6.47 7.41
N LYS A 98 13.70 5.79 7.70
CA LYS A 98 13.64 4.70 8.70
C LYS A 98 13.67 3.30 8.11
N PHE A 99 13.37 3.15 6.80
CA PHE A 99 13.35 1.84 6.17
C PHE A 99 14.75 1.23 6.12
N SER A 100 14.84 -0.02 6.53
CA SER A 100 16.07 -0.80 6.39
C SER A 100 15.77 -2.25 6.00
N VAL A 101 16.67 -2.82 5.21
CA VAL A 101 16.53 -4.19 4.70
C VAL A 101 16.68 -5.21 5.81
N GLU A 102 17.46 -4.89 6.84
CA GLU A 102 17.72 -5.74 8.02
C GLU A 102 16.47 -5.99 8.86
N LYS A 103 15.48 -5.10 8.74
CA LYS A 103 14.18 -5.19 9.45
C LYS A 103 13.09 -5.87 8.63
N LEU A 104 13.45 -6.44 7.47
CA LEU A 104 12.49 -7.25 6.71
C LEU A 104 12.16 -8.53 7.45
N ASN A 105 10.87 -8.79 7.58
CA ASN A 105 10.38 -10.04 8.19
C ASN A 105 10.35 -11.16 7.13
N PRO A 106 11.05 -12.28 7.36
CA PRO A 106 11.03 -13.40 6.43
C PRO A 106 9.73 -14.22 6.47
N SER A 107 8.88 -14.01 7.48
CA SER A 107 7.63 -14.75 7.62
C SER A 107 6.56 -14.26 6.63
N PRO A 108 5.79 -15.16 6.02
CA PRO A 108 4.66 -14.77 5.18
C PRO A 108 3.65 -13.91 5.96
N ALA A 109 3.17 -12.84 5.33
CA ALA A 109 2.21 -11.92 5.91
C ALA A 109 0.87 -12.00 5.19
N ALA A 110 -0.23 -12.11 5.95
CA ALA A 110 -1.57 -12.04 5.41
C ALA A 110 -1.91 -10.58 5.04
N ILE A 111 -2.57 -10.40 3.90
CA ILE A 111 -3.07 -9.10 3.48
C ILE A 111 -4.23 -8.70 4.41
N ASN A 112 -4.13 -7.53 5.01
CA ASN A 112 -5.16 -6.98 5.89
C ASN A 112 -5.70 -5.67 5.30
N PHE A 113 -6.87 -5.75 4.66
CA PHE A 113 -7.52 -4.59 4.06
C PHE A 113 -8.10 -3.63 5.12
N SER A 114 -8.59 -4.12 6.25
CA SER A 114 -9.06 -3.24 7.34
C SER A 114 -7.93 -2.35 7.88
N LYS A 115 -6.69 -2.84 7.81
CA LYS A 115 -5.51 -2.05 8.16
C LYS A 115 -5.21 -0.98 7.09
N LEU A 116 -5.44 -1.28 5.81
CA LEU A 116 -5.36 -0.29 4.72
C LEU A 116 -6.42 0.81 4.91
N ASP A 117 -7.67 0.45 5.22
CA ASP A 117 -8.74 1.41 5.50
C ASP A 117 -8.37 2.32 6.67
N HIS A 118 -7.85 1.75 7.75
CA HIS A 118 -7.37 2.49 8.91
C HIS A 118 -6.27 3.50 8.55
N PHE A 119 -5.26 3.07 7.79
CA PHE A 119 -4.19 3.96 7.34
C PHE A 119 -4.70 5.04 6.40
N ASN A 120 -5.61 4.71 5.49
CA ASN A 120 -6.23 5.71 4.63
C ASN A 120 -6.90 6.81 5.44
N GLY A 121 -7.67 6.44 6.46
CA GLY A 121 -8.28 7.40 7.37
C GLY A 121 -7.26 8.25 8.13
N LEU A 122 -6.13 7.67 8.57
CA LEU A 122 -5.06 8.42 9.23
C LEU A 122 -4.42 9.45 8.28
N HIS A 123 -4.08 9.04 7.06
CA HIS A 123 -3.49 9.94 6.07
C HIS A 123 -4.45 11.03 5.61
N ILE A 124 -5.76 10.72 5.41
CA ILE A 124 -6.79 11.73 5.11
C ILE A 124 -6.84 12.79 6.22
N ARG A 125 -6.83 12.39 7.47
CA ARG A 125 -6.84 13.32 8.61
C ARG A 125 -5.55 14.14 8.74
N ALA A 126 -4.45 13.66 8.21
CA ALA A 126 -3.17 14.38 8.20
C ALA A 126 -3.05 15.42 7.07
N LEU A 127 -3.92 15.35 6.04
CA LEU A 127 -3.92 16.35 4.97
C LEU A 127 -4.39 17.72 5.47
N SER A 128 -3.96 18.79 4.78
CA SER A 128 -4.64 20.07 4.93
C SER A 128 -6.05 19.99 4.32
N VAL A 129 -6.98 20.81 4.81
CA VAL A 129 -8.35 20.87 4.26
C VAL A 129 -8.33 21.25 2.78
N ASP A 130 -7.42 22.12 2.37
CA ASP A 130 -7.28 22.57 0.99
C ASP A 130 -6.81 21.42 0.08
N ASP A 131 -5.81 20.64 0.52
CA ASP A 131 -5.33 19.46 -0.23
C ASP A 131 -6.42 18.38 -0.31
N LEU A 132 -7.14 18.13 0.78
CA LEU A 132 -8.27 17.20 0.76
C LEU A 132 -9.37 17.68 -0.21
N ALA A 133 -9.71 18.97 -0.21
CA ALA A 133 -10.70 19.53 -1.11
C ALA A 133 -10.33 19.29 -2.59
N GLU A 134 -9.08 19.51 -2.97
CA GLU A 134 -8.61 19.24 -4.34
C GLU A 134 -8.67 17.74 -4.68
N ARG A 135 -8.31 16.86 -3.75
CA ARG A 135 -8.30 15.40 -3.98
C ARG A 135 -9.71 14.82 -4.09
N ILE A 136 -10.70 15.34 -3.37
CA ILE A 136 -12.09 14.86 -3.46
C ILE A 136 -12.85 15.45 -4.66
N ARG A 137 -12.41 16.57 -5.23
CA ARG A 137 -13.05 17.24 -6.38
C ARG A 137 -13.38 16.29 -7.54
N PRO A 138 -12.45 15.45 -8.04
CA PRO A 138 -12.74 14.54 -9.13
C PRO A 138 -13.90 13.58 -8.86
N PHE A 139 -14.01 13.09 -7.62
CA PHE A 139 -15.09 12.19 -7.21
C PHE A 139 -16.46 12.85 -7.24
N PHE A 140 -16.55 14.11 -6.80
CA PHE A 140 -17.79 14.89 -6.90
C PHE A 140 -18.17 15.14 -8.35
N VAL A 141 -17.21 15.52 -9.20
CA VAL A 141 -17.44 15.73 -10.64
C VAL A 141 -17.90 14.44 -11.32
N GLN A 142 -17.27 13.32 -11.02
CA GLN A 142 -17.67 12.00 -11.56
C GLN A 142 -19.06 11.59 -11.10
N ALA A 143 -19.47 11.96 -9.89
CA ALA A 143 -20.81 11.73 -9.35
C ALA A 143 -21.86 12.70 -9.93
N GLY A 144 -21.49 13.61 -10.84
CA GLY A 144 -22.38 14.55 -11.54
C GLY A 144 -22.63 15.87 -10.81
N TYR A 145 -21.89 16.15 -9.74
CA TYR A 145 -22.00 17.44 -9.06
C TYR A 145 -21.21 18.53 -9.79
N GLN A 146 -21.83 19.71 -9.91
CA GLN A 146 -21.15 20.90 -10.41
C GLN A 146 -20.50 21.65 -9.24
N ILE A 147 -19.17 21.77 -9.27
CA ILE A 147 -18.41 22.49 -8.26
C ILE A 147 -18.09 23.87 -8.81
N ASN A 148 -18.94 24.85 -8.50
CA ASN A 148 -18.81 26.24 -8.92
C ASN A 148 -18.25 27.16 -7.82
N ASP A 149 -17.96 26.61 -6.64
CA ASP A 149 -17.58 27.37 -5.46
C ASP A 149 -16.55 26.55 -4.66
N ASP A 150 -15.29 26.97 -4.72
CA ASP A 150 -14.18 26.30 -4.05
C ASP A 150 -14.29 26.39 -2.54
N GLU A 151 -14.86 27.48 -2.00
CA GLU A 151 -15.06 27.63 -0.55
C GLU A 151 -16.07 26.62 -0.03
N LYS A 152 -17.14 26.36 -0.78
CA LYS A 152 -18.09 25.30 -0.41
C LYS A 152 -17.45 23.90 -0.45
N LEU A 153 -16.63 23.63 -1.44
CA LEU A 153 -15.90 22.34 -1.50
C LEU A 153 -14.97 22.19 -0.30
N ARG A 154 -14.28 23.27 0.07
CA ARG A 154 -13.42 23.33 1.25
C ARG A 154 -14.20 23.05 2.55
N GLN A 155 -15.36 23.68 2.74
CA GLN A 155 -16.24 23.42 3.89
C GLN A 155 -16.74 21.97 3.93
N VAL A 156 -17.06 21.39 2.77
CA VAL A 156 -17.42 19.97 2.66
C VAL A 156 -16.24 19.09 3.05
N ALA A 157 -15.03 19.39 2.56
CA ALA A 157 -13.82 18.64 2.91
C ALA A 157 -13.56 18.68 4.41
N GLU A 158 -13.69 19.84 5.06
CA GLU A 158 -13.52 20.01 6.51
C GLU A 158 -14.47 19.13 7.32
N VAL A 159 -15.75 19.09 6.94
CA VAL A 159 -16.75 18.24 7.59
C VAL A 159 -16.51 16.76 7.33
N LEU A 160 -16.11 16.40 6.12
CA LEU A 160 -15.84 15.01 5.73
C LEU A 160 -14.57 14.46 6.39
N GLN A 161 -13.51 15.28 6.52
CA GLN A 161 -12.22 14.87 7.06
C GLN A 161 -12.33 14.20 8.43
N ILE A 162 -13.25 14.69 9.26
CA ILE A 162 -13.49 14.14 10.59
C ILE A 162 -14.18 12.76 10.53
N ARG A 163 -14.97 12.51 9.46
CA ARG A 163 -15.82 11.32 9.30
C ARG A 163 -15.19 10.25 8.41
N LEU A 164 -14.32 10.65 7.48
CA LEU A 164 -13.61 9.74 6.58
C LEU A 164 -12.50 9.01 7.35
N GLY A 165 -12.81 7.92 7.98
CA GLY A 165 -11.82 7.12 8.72
C GLY A 165 -12.34 6.52 10.00
N ASN A 166 -13.66 6.53 10.17
CA ASN A 166 -14.37 5.77 11.21
C ASN A 166 -15.14 4.63 10.58
#